data_e7a38c544930b469b4a47de0a67adda0
#
_entry.id   e7a38c544930b469b4a47de0a67adda0
#
_cell.length_a   1.000
_cell.length_b   1.000
_cell.length_c   1.000
_cell.angle_alpha   90.00
_cell.angle_beta   90.00
_cell.angle_gamma   90.00
#
_symmetry.space_group_name_H-M   'P 1'
#
loop_
_entity.id
_entity.type
_entity.pdbx_description
1 polymer ?
#
loop_
_entity_poly.entity_id
_entity_poly.type
_entity_poly.pdbx_seq_one_letter_code
_entity_poly.pdbx_strand_id
1 'polypeptide(L)'
;DWSSDVCSSDLEIGECFYDRLPEDEQLLIDVIQARLDIYNSSDVRYGLALLEEYFQQILKKTIYTVNDLLIIELYFFCCAVGLEDKRYFQELADKVMLDIDYGDKEYLTQLEKILLVLLAQLEEKYTLKYIQTFEDVIDKTRHVYYKPIIYMFKAKYMLHVEKNKEKSEELYGKAITFAELLDDEVLVQRLLEEKKNDF
;
A
#
# COMPACT_ATOMS: atom_id res chain seq x y z
N ASP A 1 -19.32 -20.07 1.61
CA ASP A 1 -18.81 -20.05 0.20
C ASP A 1 -19.27 -18.81 -0.57
N TRP A 2 -19.36 -17.66 0.10
CA TRP A 2 -19.72 -16.39 -0.52
C TRP A 2 -18.53 -15.71 -1.23
N SER A 3 -17.29 -16.11 -0.94
CA SER A 3 -16.10 -15.48 -1.48
C SER A 3 -15.71 -15.95 -2.89
N SER A 4 -16.16 -17.15 -3.31
CA SER A 4 -15.84 -17.67 -4.65
C SER A 4 -16.79 -17.16 -5.74
N ASP A 5 -18.05 -16.87 -5.38
CA ASP A 5 -19.04 -16.46 -6.37
C ASP A 5 -18.94 -14.99 -6.79
N VAL A 6 -18.43 -14.12 -5.89
CA VAL A 6 -18.23 -12.69 -6.20
C VAL A 6 -17.06 -12.50 -7.15
N CYS A 7 -15.95 -13.23 -6.96
CA CYS A 7 -14.79 -13.14 -7.86
C CYS A 7 -15.05 -13.65 -9.27
N SER A 8 -15.91 -14.69 -9.45
CA SER A 8 -16.17 -15.22 -10.79
C SER A 8 -17.12 -14.33 -11.61
N SER A 9 -18.13 -13.72 -10.97
CA SER A 9 -19.07 -12.82 -11.66
C SER A 9 -18.42 -11.50 -12.10
N ASP A 10 -17.50 -10.96 -11.30
CA ASP A 10 -16.81 -9.71 -11.65
C ASP A 10 -15.79 -9.93 -12.79
N LEU A 11 -15.15 -11.11 -12.86
CA LEU A 11 -14.29 -11.50 -13.98
C LEU A 11 -15.09 -11.76 -15.25
N GLU A 12 -16.25 -12.42 -15.19
CA GLU A 12 -17.14 -12.62 -16.35
C GLU A 12 -17.68 -11.28 -16.88
N ILE A 13 -18.00 -10.31 -16.05
CA ILE A 13 -18.39 -8.97 -16.47
C ILE A 13 -17.22 -8.28 -17.20
N GLY A 14 -15.99 -8.40 -16.68
CA GLY A 14 -14.78 -7.86 -17.30
C GLY A 14 -14.59 -8.42 -18.71
N GLU A 15 -14.61 -9.74 -18.90
CA GLU A 15 -14.42 -10.38 -20.22
C GLU A 15 -15.52 -10.01 -21.23
N CYS A 16 -16.78 -9.85 -20.80
CA CYS A 16 -17.88 -9.56 -21.71
C CYS A 16 -18.00 -8.09 -22.13
N PHE A 17 -17.49 -7.17 -21.34
CA PHE A 17 -17.73 -5.72 -21.50
C PHE A 17 -16.45 -4.89 -21.52
N TYR A 18 -15.28 -5.48 -21.30
CA TYR A 18 -13.98 -4.80 -21.18
C TYR A 18 -13.75 -3.80 -22.33
N ASP A 19 -13.91 -4.22 -23.58
CA ASP A 19 -13.69 -3.38 -24.76
C ASP A 19 -14.63 -2.17 -24.88
N ARG A 20 -15.67 -2.12 -24.04
CA ARG A 20 -16.66 -1.04 -24.02
C ARG A 20 -16.48 -0.07 -22.87
N LEU A 21 -15.58 -0.40 -21.94
CA LEU A 21 -15.29 0.46 -20.79
C LEU A 21 -14.39 1.63 -21.22
N PRO A 22 -14.48 2.76 -20.52
CA PRO A 22 -13.50 3.82 -20.61
C PRO A 22 -12.07 3.30 -20.30
N GLU A 23 -11.05 3.91 -20.88
CA GLU A 23 -9.65 3.49 -20.72
C GLU A 23 -9.20 3.45 -19.24
N ASP A 24 -9.69 4.35 -18.41
CA ASP A 24 -9.41 4.40 -16.98
C ASP A 24 -10.01 3.22 -16.21
N GLU A 25 -11.20 2.78 -16.60
CA GLU A 25 -11.83 1.58 -16.02
C GLU A 25 -11.13 0.30 -16.52
N GLN A 26 -10.72 0.24 -17.79
CA GLN A 26 -9.92 -0.87 -18.32
C GLN A 26 -8.61 -1.00 -17.56
N LEU A 27 -7.88 0.12 -17.37
CA LEU A 27 -6.64 0.15 -16.60
C LEU A 27 -6.83 -0.35 -15.16
N LEU A 28 -7.92 0.05 -14.51
CA LEU A 28 -8.23 -0.42 -13.16
C LEU A 28 -8.39 -1.95 -13.11
N ILE A 29 -9.13 -2.52 -14.10
CA ILE A 29 -9.33 -3.98 -14.21
C ILE A 29 -7.99 -4.68 -14.43
N ASP A 30 -7.16 -4.18 -15.35
CA ASP A 30 -5.85 -4.75 -15.66
C ASP A 30 -4.91 -4.75 -14.45
N VAL A 31 -4.90 -3.66 -13.68
CA VAL A 31 -4.11 -3.57 -12.44
C VAL A 31 -4.62 -4.56 -11.39
N ILE A 32 -5.93 -4.67 -11.20
CA ILE A 32 -6.52 -5.63 -10.25
C ILE A 32 -6.18 -7.06 -10.67
N GLN A 33 -6.33 -7.41 -11.94
CA GLN A 33 -6.01 -8.74 -12.46
C GLN A 33 -4.52 -9.06 -12.27
N ALA A 34 -3.62 -8.14 -12.67
CA ALA A 34 -2.19 -8.31 -12.49
C ALA A 34 -1.81 -8.55 -11.01
N ARG A 35 -2.43 -7.81 -10.08
CA ARG A 35 -2.20 -8.00 -8.64
C ARG A 35 -2.68 -9.36 -8.14
N LEU A 36 -3.85 -9.81 -8.58
CA LEU A 36 -4.38 -11.14 -8.22
C LEU A 36 -3.47 -12.24 -8.74
N ASP A 37 -3.00 -12.13 -9.98
CA ASP A 37 -2.12 -13.11 -10.60
C ASP A 37 -0.76 -13.17 -9.89
N ILE A 38 -0.19 -12.01 -9.54
CA ILE A 38 1.03 -11.93 -8.74
C ILE A 38 0.81 -12.51 -7.34
N TYR A 39 -0.30 -12.18 -6.67
CA TYR A 39 -0.60 -12.67 -5.32
C TYR A 39 -0.73 -14.20 -5.30
N ASN A 40 -1.39 -14.78 -6.29
CA ASN A 40 -1.64 -16.22 -6.36
C ASN A 40 -0.42 -17.03 -6.79
N SER A 41 0.43 -16.48 -7.67
CA SER A 41 1.57 -17.18 -8.27
C SER A 41 2.93 -16.79 -7.68
N SER A 42 3.01 -15.65 -6.99
CA SER A 42 4.25 -14.96 -6.63
C SER A 42 5.13 -14.59 -7.84
N ASP A 43 4.53 -14.51 -9.03
CA ASP A 43 5.23 -14.21 -10.28
C ASP A 43 4.99 -12.75 -10.70
N VAL A 44 5.99 -11.91 -10.51
CA VAL A 44 5.93 -10.48 -10.83
C VAL A 44 5.80 -10.18 -12.33
N ARG A 45 6.02 -11.18 -13.22
CA ARG A 45 5.91 -10.99 -14.66
C ARG A 45 4.51 -10.55 -15.11
N TYR A 46 3.48 -10.93 -14.37
CA TYR A 46 2.11 -10.48 -14.64
C TYR A 46 1.94 -8.96 -14.51
N GLY A 47 2.64 -8.33 -13.58
CA GLY A 47 2.64 -6.86 -13.45
C GLY A 47 3.60 -6.15 -14.40
N LEU A 48 4.71 -6.81 -14.78
CA LEU A 48 5.76 -6.18 -15.59
C LEU A 48 5.27 -5.74 -16.96
N ALA A 49 4.43 -6.54 -17.63
CA ALA A 49 3.88 -6.21 -18.95
C ALA A 49 3.09 -4.87 -18.90
N LEU A 50 2.25 -4.72 -17.88
CA LEU A 50 1.48 -3.50 -17.65
C LEU A 50 2.38 -2.32 -17.28
N LEU A 51 3.39 -2.56 -16.43
CA LEU A 51 4.38 -1.53 -16.07
C LEU A 51 5.21 -1.07 -17.28
N GLU A 52 5.61 -1.95 -18.19
CA GLU A 52 6.35 -1.59 -19.39
C GLU A 52 5.58 -0.60 -20.27
N GLU A 53 4.28 -0.72 -20.35
CA GLU A 53 3.41 0.15 -21.14
C GLU A 53 3.31 1.56 -20.56
N TYR A 54 3.05 1.68 -19.25
CA TYR A 54 2.68 2.97 -18.63
C TYR A 54 3.84 3.64 -17.89
N PHE A 55 4.83 2.88 -17.44
CA PHE A 55 5.82 3.34 -16.45
C PHE A 55 6.70 4.49 -16.92
N GLN A 56 7.11 4.47 -18.21
CA GLN A 56 7.95 5.54 -18.77
C GLN A 56 7.24 6.90 -18.81
N GLN A 57 5.92 6.92 -18.92
CA GLN A 57 5.12 8.12 -18.86
C GLN A 57 5.04 8.65 -17.43
N ILE A 58 4.83 7.75 -16.47
CA ILE A 58 4.75 8.06 -15.04
C ILE A 58 6.06 8.67 -14.54
N LEU A 59 7.21 8.13 -14.93
CA LEU A 59 8.51 8.67 -14.53
C LEU A 59 8.75 10.12 -14.97
N LYS A 60 8.09 10.59 -16.04
CA LYS A 60 8.21 11.95 -16.55
C LYS A 60 7.26 12.95 -15.89
N LYS A 61 6.20 12.45 -15.24
CA LYS A 61 5.20 13.29 -14.58
C LYS A 61 5.74 13.88 -13.28
N THR A 62 5.23 15.05 -12.92
CA THR A 62 5.44 15.71 -11.62
C THR A 62 4.19 15.69 -10.75
N ILE A 63 3.02 15.58 -11.36
CA ILE A 63 1.71 15.49 -10.71
C ILE A 63 1.05 14.20 -11.16
N TYR A 64 0.53 13.44 -10.23
CA TYR A 64 -0.07 12.13 -10.48
C TYR A 64 -1.60 12.18 -10.36
N THR A 65 -2.28 11.50 -11.27
CA THR A 65 -3.71 11.19 -11.18
C THR A 65 -3.94 9.90 -10.39
N VAL A 66 -5.20 9.57 -10.09
CA VAL A 66 -5.55 8.29 -9.44
C VAL A 66 -5.03 7.10 -10.26
N ASN A 67 -5.15 7.14 -11.59
CA ASN A 67 -4.65 6.08 -12.47
C ASN A 67 -3.12 5.95 -12.44
N ASP A 68 -2.40 7.07 -12.35
CA ASP A 68 -0.96 7.02 -12.15
C ASP A 68 -0.60 6.36 -10.81
N LEU A 69 -1.36 6.65 -9.76
CA LEU A 69 -1.16 6.03 -8.46
C LEU A 69 -1.46 4.52 -8.48
N LEU A 70 -2.42 4.04 -9.28
CA LEU A 70 -2.65 2.61 -9.47
C LEU A 70 -1.42 1.89 -10.04
N ILE A 71 -0.78 2.47 -11.06
CA ILE A 71 0.44 1.91 -11.67
C ILE A 71 1.62 2.00 -10.69
N ILE A 72 1.76 3.10 -9.96
CA ILE A 72 2.81 3.26 -8.95
C ILE A 72 2.64 2.23 -7.83
N GLU A 73 1.41 2.01 -7.38
CA GLU A 73 1.11 0.99 -6.36
C GLU A 73 1.45 -0.42 -6.86
N LEU A 74 1.10 -0.75 -8.12
CA LEU A 74 1.48 -2.02 -8.73
C LEU A 74 3.00 -2.21 -8.76
N TYR A 75 3.77 -1.16 -9.10
CA TYR A 75 5.24 -1.22 -9.06
C TYR A 75 5.76 -1.51 -7.65
N PHE A 76 5.27 -0.81 -6.63
CA PHE A 76 5.68 -1.06 -5.25
C PHE A 76 5.27 -2.45 -4.77
N PHE A 77 4.10 -2.94 -5.20
CA PHE A 77 3.67 -4.29 -4.91
C PHE A 77 4.58 -5.34 -5.55
N CYS A 78 4.97 -5.17 -6.83
CA CYS A 78 5.97 -6.02 -7.47
C CYS A 78 7.30 -6.00 -6.70
N CYS A 79 7.74 -4.82 -6.23
CA CYS A 79 8.95 -4.70 -5.40
C CYS A 79 8.83 -5.46 -4.07
N ALA A 80 7.63 -5.52 -3.48
CA ALA A 80 7.36 -6.25 -2.25
C ALA A 80 7.41 -7.77 -2.44
N VAL A 81 6.90 -8.25 -3.57
CA VAL A 81 6.84 -9.69 -3.86
C VAL A 81 8.19 -10.26 -4.31
N GLY A 82 9.08 -9.45 -4.92
CA GLY A 82 10.41 -9.92 -5.28
C GLY A 82 10.97 -9.37 -6.60
N LEU A 83 10.46 -8.24 -7.09
CA LEU A 83 11.08 -7.55 -8.22
C LEU A 83 12.52 -7.17 -7.87
N GLU A 84 13.48 -7.65 -8.66
CA GLU A 84 14.91 -7.40 -8.43
C GLU A 84 15.30 -5.95 -8.76
N ASP A 85 14.74 -5.40 -9.84
CA ASP A 85 15.06 -4.04 -10.30
C ASP A 85 14.22 -2.98 -9.57
N LYS A 86 14.75 -2.47 -8.48
CA LYS A 86 14.15 -1.43 -7.64
C LYS A 86 14.72 -0.04 -7.89
N ARG A 87 15.35 0.22 -9.06
CA ARG A 87 16.05 1.49 -9.34
C ARG A 87 15.19 2.74 -9.17
N TYR A 88 13.90 2.66 -9.44
CA TYR A 88 12.97 3.78 -9.36
C TYR A 88 12.22 3.88 -8.03
N PHE A 89 12.47 2.94 -7.13
CA PHE A 89 11.72 2.83 -5.87
C PHE A 89 11.76 4.14 -5.06
N GLN A 90 12.97 4.63 -4.77
CA GLN A 90 13.14 5.84 -3.96
C GLN A 90 12.66 7.09 -4.70
N GLU A 91 12.94 7.20 -6.00
CA GLU A 91 12.49 8.35 -6.81
C GLU A 91 10.97 8.48 -6.82
N LEU A 92 10.24 7.38 -7.02
CA LEU A 92 8.78 7.39 -7.02
C LEU A 92 8.22 7.60 -5.61
N ALA A 93 8.84 7.00 -4.60
CA ALA A 93 8.45 7.24 -3.21
C ALA A 93 8.54 8.72 -2.84
N ASP A 94 9.61 9.41 -3.27
CA ASP A 94 9.75 10.83 -3.02
C ASP A 94 8.77 11.67 -3.84
N LYS A 95 8.54 11.30 -5.10
CA LYS A 95 7.61 12.02 -5.99
C LYS A 95 6.16 11.97 -5.52
N VAL A 96 5.65 10.82 -5.10
CA VAL A 96 4.27 10.71 -4.58
C VAL A 96 4.02 11.51 -3.31
N MET A 97 5.10 11.96 -2.64
CA MET A 97 5.04 12.75 -1.41
C MET A 97 5.14 14.27 -1.66
N LEU A 98 5.32 14.72 -2.92
CA LEU A 98 5.54 16.14 -3.21
C LEU A 98 4.24 16.92 -3.35
N ASP A 99 3.29 16.42 -4.16
CA ASP A 99 2.07 17.14 -4.54
C ASP A 99 0.82 16.31 -4.23
N ILE A 100 0.54 16.12 -2.94
CA ILE A 100 -0.61 15.33 -2.50
C ILE A 100 -1.89 16.15 -2.63
N ASP A 101 -2.85 15.68 -3.41
CA ASP A 101 -4.19 16.27 -3.47
C ASP A 101 -5.04 15.84 -2.26
N TYR A 102 -4.98 16.64 -1.20
CA TYR A 102 -5.78 16.43 0.01
C TYR A 102 -7.28 16.74 -0.18
N GLY A 103 -7.70 17.24 -1.34
CA GLY A 103 -9.09 17.53 -1.67
C GLY A 103 -9.80 16.35 -2.35
N ASP A 104 -9.06 15.46 -2.99
CA ASP A 104 -9.58 14.30 -3.68
C ASP A 104 -9.53 13.04 -2.79
N LYS A 105 -10.72 12.56 -2.40
CA LYS A 105 -10.83 11.38 -1.53
C LYS A 105 -10.38 10.08 -2.22
N GLU A 106 -10.62 9.94 -3.51
CA GLU A 106 -10.22 8.76 -4.28
C GLU A 106 -8.71 8.70 -4.39
N TYR A 107 -8.08 9.83 -4.71
CA TYR A 107 -6.63 9.99 -4.70
C TYR A 107 -6.03 9.58 -3.35
N LEU A 108 -6.58 10.11 -2.24
CA LEU A 108 -6.09 9.78 -0.90
C LEU A 108 -6.29 8.29 -0.57
N THR A 109 -7.40 7.68 -0.97
CA THR A 109 -7.64 6.24 -0.75
C THR A 109 -6.62 5.38 -1.51
N GLN A 110 -6.22 5.80 -2.71
CA GLN A 110 -5.16 5.09 -3.44
C GLN A 110 -3.77 5.33 -2.83
N LEU A 111 -3.51 6.57 -2.37
CA LEU A 111 -2.27 6.91 -1.68
C LEU A 111 -2.06 6.12 -0.38
N GLU A 112 -3.13 5.82 0.37
CA GLU A 112 -3.06 4.95 1.56
C GLU A 112 -2.44 3.60 1.26
N LYS A 113 -2.84 2.97 0.16
CA LYS A 113 -2.32 1.66 -0.25
C LYS A 113 -0.84 1.75 -0.60
N ILE A 114 -0.45 2.82 -1.31
CA ILE A 114 0.97 3.08 -1.62
C ILE A 114 1.79 3.25 -0.35
N LEU A 115 1.34 4.10 0.57
CA LEU A 115 2.05 4.37 1.82
C LEU A 115 2.19 3.11 2.70
N LEU A 116 1.15 2.26 2.73
CA LEU A 116 1.21 0.99 3.44
C LEU A 116 2.31 0.09 2.88
N VAL A 117 2.36 -0.08 1.54
CA VAL A 117 3.37 -0.92 0.88
C VAL A 117 4.76 -0.32 1.03
N LEU A 118 4.91 1.00 0.89
CA LEU A 118 6.18 1.71 1.08
C LEU A 118 6.73 1.49 2.49
N LEU A 119 5.92 1.75 3.51
CA LEU A 119 6.34 1.61 4.90
C LEU A 119 6.71 0.17 5.27
N ALA A 120 6.00 -0.82 4.70
CA ALA A 120 6.32 -2.23 4.89
C ALA A 120 7.68 -2.62 4.30
N GLN A 121 8.17 -1.91 3.26
CA GLN A 121 9.44 -2.22 2.61
C GLN A 121 10.63 -1.39 3.09
N LEU A 122 10.39 -0.29 3.80
CA LEU A 122 11.43 0.60 4.31
C LEU A 122 12.04 0.09 5.63
N GLU A 123 12.24 -1.21 5.78
CA GLU A 123 12.60 -1.94 7.01
C GLU A 123 13.72 -1.30 7.86
N GLU A 124 14.64 -0.53 7.27
CA GLU A 124 15.73 0.12 8.00
C GLU A 124 15.69 1.68 7.94
N LYS A 125 14.80 2.24 7.17
CA LYS A 125 14.75 3.69 6.92
C LYS A 125 13.35 4.25 7.13
N TYR A 126 12.71 3.85 8.23
CA TYR A 126 11.44 4.49 8.62
C TYR A 126 11.65 6.01 8.66
N THR A 127 11.18 6.71 7.66
CA THR A 127 11.22 8.16 7.70
C THR A 127 9.97 8.66 8.39
N LEU A 128 10.13 9.44 9.42
CA LEU A 128 9.02 10.05 10.15
C LEU A 128 8.06 10.77 9.19
N LYS A 129 8.58 11.34 8.10
CA LYS A 129 7.80 11.98 7.06
C LYS A 129 6.72 11.04 6.46
N TYR A 130 7.07 9.81 6.05
CA TYR A 130 6.09 8.87 5.48
C TYR A 130 5.03 8.45 6.49
N ILE A 131 5.45 8.20 7.75
CA ILE A 131 4.53 7.83 8.84
C ILE A 131 3.55 8.97 9.13
N GLN A 132 4.04 10.21 9.20
CA GLN A 132 3.21 11.40 9.42
C GLN A 132 2.24 11.63 8.26
N THR A 133 2.72 11.54 7.01
CA THR A 133 1.84 11.67 5.84
C THR A 133 0.77 10.58 5.83
N PHE A 134 1.11 9.33 6.18
CA PHE A 134 0.11 8.26 6.26
C PHE A 134 -0.94 8.58 7.33
N GLU A 135 -0.52 9.08 8.49
CA GLU A 135 -1.45 9.51 9.54
C GLU A 135 -2.37 10.64 9.07
N ASP A 136 -1.83 11.67 8.40
CA ASP A 136 -2.60 12.80 7.87
C ASP A 136 -3.63 12.33 6.81
N VAL A 137 -3.24 11.40 5.94
CA VAL A 137 -4.13 10.82 4.93
C VAL A 137 -5.25 10.03 5.60
N ILE A 138 -4.94 9.16 6.57
CA ILE A 138 -5.94 8.39 7.33
C ILE A 138 -6.92 9.31 8.09
N ASP A 139 -6.45 10.41 8.64
CA ASP A 139 -7.32 11.38 9.32
C ASP A 139 -8.28 12.09 8.34
N LYS A 140 -7.88 12.28 7.10
CA LYS A 140 -8.73 12.85 6.04
C LYS A 140 -9.75 11.86 5.49
N THR A 141 -9.33 10.65 5.19
CA THR A 141 -10.20 9.58 4.66
C THR A 141 -11.12 8.99 5.74
N ARG A 142 -10.72 9.08 7.01
CA ARG A 142 -11.35 8.47 8.19
C ARG A 142 -11.28 6.93 8.17
N HIS A 143 -10.30 6.35 7.50
CA HIS A 143 -10.07 4.91 7.48
C HIS A 143 -9.30 4.47 8.73
N VAL A 144 -9.96 4.59 9.88
CA VAL A 144 -9.35 4.40 11.21
C VAL A 144 -8.79 3.00 11.46
N TYR A 145 -9.18 2.01 10.66
CA TYR A 145 -8.65 0.65 10.74
C TYR A 145 -7.14 0.55 10.42
N TYR A 146 -6.54 1.58 9.83
CA TYR A 146 -5.09 1.65 9.65
C TYR A 146 -4.33 2.19 10.87
N LYS A 147 -5.02 2.76 11.87
CA LYS A 147 -4.36 3.32 13.07
C LYS A 147 -3.44 2.34 13.81
N PRO A 148 -3.80 1.04 14.01
CA PRO A 148 -2.89 0.07 14.60
C PRO A 148 -1.56 -0.04 13.85
N ILE A 149 -1.62 -0.05 12.52
CA ILE A 149 -0.46 -0.16 11.63
C ILE A 149 0.43 1.09 11.74
N ILE A 150 -0.18 2.28 11.82
CA ILE A 150 0.55 3.55 12.03
C ILE A 150 1.28 3.52 13.39
N TYR A 151 0.63 3.05 14.46
CA TYR A 151 1.29 2.92 15.76
C TYR A 151 2.44 1.92 15.72
N MET A 152 2.31 0.81 15.00
CA MET A 152 3.39 -0.16 14.80
C MET A 152 4.59 0.50 14.07
N PHE A 153 4.37 1.22 12.98
CA PHE A 153 5.47 1.93 12.29
C PHE A 153 6.13 3.00 13.15
N LYS A 154 5.33 3.74 13.95
CA LYS A 154 5.87 4.67 14.95
C LYS A 154 6.71 3.94 16.02
N ALA A 155 6.28 2.74 16.44
CA ALA A 155 7.03 1.94 17.40
C ALA A 155 8.38 1.50 16.82
N LYS A 156 8.38 1.00 15.57
CA LYS A 156 9.60 0.62 14.85
C LYS A 156 10.55 1.82 14.67
N TYR A 157 10.02 2.99 14.30
CA TYR A 157 10.81 4.22 14.23
C TYR A 157 11.46 4.56 15.58
N MET A 158 10.69 4.53 16.67
CA MET A 158 11.23 4.80 18.00
C MET A 158 12.33 3.80 18.40
N LEU A 159 12.16 2.53 18.05
CA LEU A 159 13.14 1.48 18.38
C LEU A 159 14.41 1.59 17.53
N HIS A 160 14.25 1.63 16.21
CA HIS A 160 15.37 1.48 15.28
C HIS A 160 16.10 2.78 14.96
N VAL A 161 15.40 3.93 14.98
CA VAL A 161 15.98 5.25 14.67
C VAL A 161 16.31 6.02 15.94
N GLU A 162 15.29 6.25 16.79
CA GLU A 162 15.45 7.05 18.03
C GLU A 162 16.09 6.27 19.18
N LYS A 163 16.22 4.94 19.06
CA LYS A 163 16.75 4.03 20.10
C LYS A 163 16.01 4.15 21.44
N ASN A 164 14.73 4.48 21.38
CA ASN A 164 13.86 4.65 22.56
C ASN A 164 12.95 3.44 22.73
N LYS A 165 13.47 2.44 23.45
CA LYS A 165 12.79 1.16 23.69
C LYS A 165 11.48 1.35 24.46
N GLU A 166 11.47 2.16 25.52
CA GLU A 166 10.29 2.39 26.34
C GLU A 166 9.12 2.97 25.52
N LYS A 167 9.41 4.00 24.70
CA LYS A 167 8.41 4.61 23.83
C LYS A 167 7.92 3.65 22.74
N SER A 168 8.80 2.79 22.23
CA SER A 168 8.44 1.74 21.27
C SER A 168 7.46 0.75 21.90
N GLU A 169 7.74 0.26 23.10
CA GLU A 169 6.85 -0.65 23.84
C GLU A 169 5.47 -0.05 24.07
N GLU A 170 5.40 1.23 24.48
CA GLU A 170 4.14 1.97 24.65
C GLU A 170 3.34 2.03 23.35
N LEU A 171 4.00 2.32 22.22
CA LEU A 171 3.35 2.42 20.91
C LEU A 171 2.85 1.07 20.40
N TYR A 172 3.62 0.00 20.59
CA TYR A 172 3.14 -1.37 20.31
C TYR A 172 1.92 -1.72 21.17
N GLY A 173 1.92 -1.35 22.45
CA GLY A 173 0.74 -1.50 23.31
C GLY A 173 -0.49 -0.81 22.75
N LYS A 174 -0.34 0.45 22.28
CA LYS A 174 -1.43 1.19 21.63
C LYS A 174 -1.91 0.53 20.35
N ALA A 175 -0.99 0.02 19.51
CA ALA A 175 -1.33 -0.68 18.27
C ALA A 175 -2.20 -1.91 18.55
N ILE A 176 -1.78 -2.75 19.50
CA ILE A 176 -2.49 -3.98 19.88
C ILE A 176 -3.86 -3.64 20.47
N THR A 177 -3.94 -2.72 21.43
CA THR A 177 -5.22 -2.32 22.04
C THR A 177 -6.19 -1.75 21.00
N PHE A 178 -5.70 -1.00 20.02
CA PHE A 178 -6.56 -0.46 18.96
C PHE A 178 -7.06 -1.56 18.01
N ALA A 179 -6.23 -2.55 17.69
CA ALA A 179 -6.63 -3.69 16.87
C ALA A 179 -7.67 -4.56 17.62
N GLU A 180 -7.53 -4.74 18.93
CA GLU A 180 -8.53 -5.38 19.79
C GLU A 180 -9.87 -4.64 19.79
N LEU A 181 -9.86 -3.28 19.83
CA LEU A 181 -11.08 -2.47 19.73
C LEU A 181 -11.77 -2.54 18.36
N LEU A 182 -11.04 -2.92 17.32
CA LEU A 182 -11.58 -3.17 15.98
C LEU A 182 -12.06 -4.60 15.77
N ASP A 183 -11.97 -5.47 16.78
CA ASP A 183 -12.24 -6.91 16.71
C ASP A 183 -11.43 -7.64 15.62
N ASP A 184 -10.20 -7.12 15.29
CA ASP A 184 -9.32 -7.71 14.28
C ASP A 184 -8.28 -8.64 14.94
N GLU A 185 -8.70 -9.86 15.25
CA GLU A 185 -7.83 -10.88 15.88
C GLU A 185 -6.60 -11.21 15.02
N VAL A 186 -6.71 -11.19 13.70
CA VAL A 186 -5.60 -11.47 12.78
C VAL A 186 -4.52 -10.39 12.90
N LEU A 187 -4.94 -9.12 12.92
CA LEU A 187 -4.03 -8.00 13.09
C LEU A 187 -3.40 -8.02 14.49
N VAL A 188 -4.15 -8.34 15.54
CA VAL A 188 -3.62 -8.49 16.91
C VAL A 188 -2.47 -9.50 16.93
N GLN A 189 -2.66 -10.69 16.36
CA GLN A 189 -1.62 -11.72 16.32
C GLN A 189 -0.38 -11.25 15.55
N ARG A 190 -0.56 -10.64 14.39
CA ARG A 190 0.55 -10.07 13.62
C ARG A 190 1.34 -9.01 14.39
N LEU A 191 0.64 -8.10 15.09
CA LEU A 191 1.28 -7.06 15.91
C LEU A 191 2.08 -7.65 17.10
N LEU A 192 1.58 -8.72 17.70
CA LEU A 192 2.29 -9.44 18.75
C LEU A 192 3.56 -10.14 18.22
N GLU A 193 3.49 -10.74 17.03
CA GLU A 193 4.63 -11.35 16.35
C GLU A 193 5.68 -10.30 15.98
N GLU A 194 5.26 -9.18 15.38
CA GLU A 194 6.15 -8.06 15.04
C GLU A 194 6.86 -7.51 16.28
N LYS A 195 6.09 -7.28 17.36
CA LYS A 195 6.67 -6.85 18.62
C LYS A 195 7.71 -7.84 19.15
N LYS A 196 7.43 -9.14 19.09
CA LYS A 196 8.35 -10.20 19.55
C LYS A 196 9.63 -10.24 18.71
N ASN A 197 9.53 -9.97 17.41
CA ASN A 197 10.70 -9.96 16.51
C ASN A 197 11.59 -8.74 16.74
N ASP A 198 11.01 -7.62 17.18
CA ASP A 198 11.73 -6.37 17.43
C ASP A 198 12.45 -6.33 18.80
N PHE A 199 12.02 -7.15 19.80
CA PHE A 199 12.52 -7.14 21.19
C PHE A 199 13.17 -8.44 21.62
#